data_e0763d6d10044eab6b156f3da328b9f9
#
_entry.id   e0763d6d10044eab6b156f3da328b9f9
#
_cell.length_a   1.000
_cell.length_b   1.000
_cell.length_c   1.000
_cell.angle_alpha   90.00
_cell.angle_beta   90.00
_cell.angle_gamma   90.00
#
_symmetry.space_group_name_H-M   'P 1'
#
loop_
_entity.id
_entity.type
_entity.pdbx_description
1 polymer ?
#
loop_
_entity_poly.entity_id
_entity_poly.type
_entity_poly.pdbx_seq_one_letter_code
_entity_poly.pdbx_strand_id
1 'polypeptide(L)'
;MFRTIAFSALAIGLAACSGGTSSTDFDSFFPWDPDRADVQETDSGLQYVVVEEGPEDGTSPKIDSTVQVMYEGRLTDGTTFDGTFEDGQPAIFGVGQVIPGWTQGLQLMSEGDEYVFYIPSELGYGQNPRPGGKIKPGDDLIFRVQLQEVFEPKPADEEAWNTYVPWDSSKEDVQKTDSGLEYVVLESGDGTGNSPTPSDTVVVFYEGRMAETGEVFDSAFQRGQPLMIQPAQVIPGWKEALSMMKPGDRWLVHIPSELGYGERGHPAGIPPNADLNFEVELVDVLKTK
;
A
#
# COMPACT_ATOMS: atom_id res chain seq x y z
N MET A 1 24.74 57.82 -21.21
CA MET A 1 25.56 56.56 -21.32
C MET A 1 24.71 55.42 -20.82
N PHE A 2 23.93 54.80 -21.67
CA PHE A 2 23.10 53.65 -21.35
C PHE A 2 23.80 52.38 -21.84
N ARG A 3 24.14 51.47 -20.93
CA ARG A 3 24.70 50.15 -21.26
C ARG A 3 23.55 49.16 -21.39
N THR A 4 23.34 48.68 -22.60
CA THR A 4 22.42 47.63 -22.97
C THR A 4 23.05 46.28 -22.54
N ILE A 5 22.38 45.54 -21.67
CA ILE A 5 22.75 44.16 -21.30
C ILE A 5 21.92 43.24 -22.19
N ALA A 6 22.60 42.49 -23.05
CA ALA A 6 21.98 41.47 -23.87
C ALA A 6 21.75 40.22 -23.05
N PHE A 7 20.48 39.79 -22.95
CA PHE A 7 20.12 38.47 -22.43
C PHE A 7 20.24 37.45 -23.57
N SER A 8 21.20 36.53 -23.43
CA SER A 8 21.26 35.34 -24.27
C SER A 8 20.19 34.35 -23.77
N ALA A 9 19.18 34.11 -24.58
CA ALA A 9 18.22 33.03 -24.37
C ALA A 9 18.88 31.70 -24.71
N LEU A 10 19.15 30.91 -23.70
CA LEU A 10 19.53 29.50 -23.87
C LEU A 10 18.24 28.68 -24.10
N ALA A 11 18.09 28.22 -25.35
CA ALA A 11 17.00 27.33 -25.71
C ALA A 11 17.28 25.93 -25.09
N ILE A 12 16.57 25.60 -24.02
CA ILE A 12 16.53 24.22 -23.49
C ILE A 12 15.59 23.45 -24.41
N GLY A 13 16.16 22.52 -25.19
CA GLY A 13 15.40 21.61 -26.00
C GLY A 13 14.58 20.68 -25.12
N LEU A 14 13.24 20.71 -25.24
CA LEU A 14 12.39 19.66 -24.75
C LEU A 14 12.73 18.37 -25.48
N ALA A 15 13.43 17.49 -24.82
CA ALA A 15 13.46 16.08 -25.18
C ALA A 15 12.10 15.50 -24.78
N ALA A 16 11.27 15.17 -25.78
CA ALA A 16 10.06 14.40 -25.56
C ALA A 16 10.47 13.01 -25.04
N CYS A 17 10.22 12.75 -23.77
CA CYS A 17 10.27 11.40 -23.23
C CYS A 17 9.14 10.61 -23.88
N SER A 18 9.50 9.81 -24.88
CA SER A 18 8.67 8.70 -25.35
C SER A 18 8.60 7.69 -24.22
N GLY A 19 7.41 7.45 -23.67
CA GLY A 19 7.14 6.41 -22.70
C GLY A 19 7.49 5.03 -23.29
N GLY A 20 8.71 4.59 -23.06
CA GLY A 20 9.14 3.22 -23.21
C GLY A 20 9.24 2.65 -21.81
N THR A 21 8.55 1.56 -21.53
CA THR A 21 8.79 0.72 -20.38
C THR A 21 10.23 0.24 -20.46
N SER A 22 11.14 0.92 -19.78
CA SER A 22 12.51 0.45 -19.60
C SER A 22 12.43 -0.74 -18.66
N SER A 23 12.34 -1.94 -19.22
CA SER A 23 12.61 -3.12 -18.43
C SER A 23 14.10 -3.10 -18.13
N THR A 24 14.44 -2.71 -16.89
CA THR A 24 15.81 -2.83 -16.41
C THR A 24 16.29 -4.24 -16.67
N ASP A 25 17.42 -4.38 -17.34
CA ASP A 25 18.07 -5.69 -17.52
C ASP A 25 18.63 -6.14 -16.17
N PHE A 26 17.77 -6.74 -15.33
CA PHE A 26 18.14 -7.23 -14.02
C PHE A 26 19.25 -8.29 -14.09
N ASP A 27 19.36 -8.99 -15.24
CA ASP A 27 20.42 -9.98 -15.48
C ASP A 27 21.81 -9.32 -15.52
N SER A 28 21.90 -8.03 -15.86
CA SER A 28 23.16 -7.27 -15.89
C SER A 28 23.79 -7.07 -14.50
N PHE A 29 23.07 -7.36 -13.43
CA PHE A 29 23.57 -7.29 -12.05
C PHE A 29 24.14 -8.62 -11.55
N PHE A 30 24.25 -9.64 -12.41
CA PHE A 30 24.79 -10.95 -12.05
C PHE A 30 26.04 -11.32 -12.86
N PRO A 31 27.13 -11.75 -12.19
CA PRO A 31 27.31 -11.73 -10.73
C PRO A 31 27.36 -10.30 -10.18
N TRP A 32 26.97 -10.10 -8.93
CA TRP A 32 27.09 -8.80 -8.27
C TRP A 32 28.55 -8.33 -8.24
N ASP A 33 28.77 -7.10 -8.64
CA ASP A 33 30.10 -6.44 -8.63
C ASP A 33 30.06 -5.24 -7.69
N PRO A 34 30.63 -5.35 -6.47
CA PRO A 34 30.64 -4.25 -5.51
C PRO A 34 31.51 -3.06 -5.93
N ASP A 35 32.46 -3.28 -6.87
CA ASP A 35 33.35 -2.23 -7.37
C ASP A 35 32.76 -1.44 -8.55
N ARG A 36 31.55 -1.73 -8.94
CA ARG A 36 30.76 -1.00 -9.95
C ARG A 36 30.59 0.46 -9.53
N ALA A 37 30.80 1.39 -10.44
CA ALA A 37 30.88 2.83 -10.13
C ALA A 37 29.58 3.44 -9.60
N ASP A 38 28.43 2.80 -9.86
CA ASP A 38 27.08 3.21 -9.44
C ASP A 38 26.60 2.49 -8.18
N VAL A 39 27.39 1.56 -7.62
CA VAL A 39 27.08 0.90 -6.34
C VAL A 39 27.34 1.87 -5.20
N GLN A 40 26.35 1.98 -4.32
CA GLN A 40 26.42 2.69 -3.06
C GLN A 40 26.30 1.68 -1.90
N GLU A 41 26.93 1.98 -0.77
CA GLU A 41 26.92 1.12 0.41
C GLU A 41 26.59 1.91 1.66
N THR A 42 25.75 1.34 2.51
CA THR A 42 25.42 1.88 3.83
C THR A 42 26.38 1.37 4.91
N ASP A 43 26.40 2.01 6.06
CA ASP A 43 27.24 1.57 7.21
C ASP A 43 26.91 0.14 7.69
N SER A 44 25.74 -0.38 7.37
CA SER A 44 25.33 -1.75 7.72
C SER A 44 25.82 -2.82 6.73
N GLY A 45 26.38 -2.41 5.59
CA GLY A 45 26.80 -3.30 4.50
C GLY A 45 25.69 -3.60 3.48
N LEU A 46 24.53 -2.95 3.55
CA LEU A 46 23.56 -2.97 2.47
C LEU A 46 24.16 -2.23 1.27
N GLN A 47 24.21 -2.89 0.11
CA GLN A 47 24.64 -2.24 -1.13
C GLN A 47 23.44 -2.03 -2.05
N TYR A 48 23.46 -0.95 -2.85
CA TYR A 48 22.37 -0.65 -3.75
C TYR A 48 22.80 0.14 -4.98
N VAL A 49 21.99 0.03 -6.03
CA VAL A 49 22.08 0.84 -7.24
C VAL A 49 20.74 1.49 -7.48
N VAL A 50 20.75 2.81 -7.72
CA VAL A 50 19.58 3.55 -8.19
C VAL A 50 19.44 3.31 -9.68
N VAL A 51 18.36 2.67 -10.10
CA VAL A 51 18.10 2.31 -11.50
C VAL A 51 17.23 3.38 -12.17
N GLU A 52 16.21 3.82 -11.47
CA GLU A 52 15.31 4.89 -11.89
C GLU A 52 14.94 5.74 -10.67
N GLU A 53 14.98 7.05 -10.83
CA GLU A 53 14.50 8.01 -9.82
C GLU A 53 13.06 8.38 -10.15
N GLY A 54 12.18 8.31 -9.16
CA GLY A 54 10.80 8.76 -9.24
C GLY A 54 10.69 10.29 -9.29
N PRO A 55 9.45 10.82 -9.17
CA PRO A 55 9.20 12.25 -9.09
C PRO A 55 9.92 12.89 -7.88
N GLU A 56 10.41 14.14 -8.05
CA GLU A 56 11.10 14.88 -6.96
C GLU A 56 10.23 15.08 -5.70
N ASP A 57 8.91 15.06 -5.86
CA ASP A 57 7.91 15.20 -4.80
C ASP A 57 7.36 13.85 -4.30
N GLY A 58 7.95 12.74 -4.72
CA GLY A 58 7.58 11.39 -4.26
C GLY A 58 7.76 11.23 -2.75
N THR A 59 6.82 10.52 -2.12
CA THR A 59 6.85 10.24 -0.69
C THR A 59 7.90 9.19 -0.36
N SER A 60 8.78 9.46 0.62
CA SER A 60 9.72 8.44 1.14
C SER A 60 9.11 7.70 2.32
N PRO A 61 9.19 6.35 2.36
CA PRO A 61 8.59 5.57 3.45
C PRO A 61 9.33 5.75 4.77
N LYS A 62 8.58 5.74 5.87
CA LYS A 62 9.09 5.65 7.24
C LYS A 62 8.98 4.22 7.76
N ILE A 63 9.51 3.97 8.94
CA ILE A 63 9.50 2.64 9.57
C ILE A 63 8.08 2.09 9.82
N ASP A 64 7.12 2.97 10.04
CA ASP A 64 5.71 2.69 10.30
C ASP A 64 4.82 2.77 9.05
N SER A 65 5.38 3.18 7.90
CA SER A 65 4.66 3.20 6.64
C SER A 65 4.37 1.79 6.12
N THR A 66 3.35 1.68 5.29
CA THR A 66 3.11 0.53 4.43
C THR A 66 3.43 0.92 2.99
N VAL A 67 4.02 0.01 2.22
CA VAL A 67 4.44 0.27 0.84
C VAL A 67 3.83 -0.73 -0.13
N GLN A 68 3.49 -0.27 -1.31
CA GLN A 68 3.15 -1.08 -2.47
C GLN A 68 4.34 -1.16 -3.40
N VAL A 69 4.77 -2.38 -3.72
CA VAL A 69 5.97 -2.61 -4.52
C VAL A 69 5.78 -3.70 -5.57
N MET A 70 6.44 -3.54 -6.72
CA MET A 70 6.81 -4.66 -7.57
C MET A 70 8.23 -5.08 -7.24
N TYR A 71 8.50 -6.37 -7.15
CA TYR A 71 9.85 -6.85 -6.84
C TYR A 71 10.17 -8.20 -7.48
N GLU A 72 11.45 -8.48 -7.59
CA GLU A 72 12.00 -9.80 -7.89
C GLU A 72 13.21 -10.05 -7.00
N GLY A 73 13.21 -11.21 -6.32
CA GLY A 73 14.29 -11.66 -5.46
C GLY A 73 15.02 -12.84 -6.06
N ARG A 74 16.36 -12.74 -6.15
CA ARG A 74 17.25 -13.79 -6.66
C ARG A 74 18.38 -14.08 -5.69
N LEU A 75 18.84 -15.33 -5.72
CA LEU A 75 20.13 -15.71 -5.13
C LEU A 75 21.28 -15.12 -5.95
N THR A 76 22.49 -15.10 -5.39
CA THR A 76 23.69 -14.57 -6.07
C THR A 76 24.08 -15.33 -7.33
N ASP A 77 23.58 -16.56 -7.52
CA ASP A 77 23.74 -17.34 -8.73
C ASP A 77 22.71 -17.03 -9.84
N GLY A 78 21.82 -16.04 -9.59
CA GLY A 78 20.74 -15.65 -10.49
C GLY A 78 19.43 -16.43 -10.34
N THR A 79 19.37 -17.42 -9.43
CA THR A 79 18.16 -18.23 -9.22
C THR A 79 17.05 -17.39 -8.61
N THR A 80 15.94 -17.14 -9.31
CA THR A 80 14.75 -16.47 -8.78
C THR A 80 14.08 -17.32 -7.70
N PHE A 81 13.83 -16.72 -6.53
CA PHE A 81 13.15 -17.41 -5.43
C PHE A 81 11.79 -16.81 -5.10
N ASP A 82 11.55 -15.54 -5.42
CA ASP A 82 10.28 -14.85 -5.15
C ASP A 82 10.13 -13.63 -6.07
N GLY A 83 8.89 -13.16 -6.29
CA GLY A 83 8.66 -11.95 -7.09
C GLY A 83 7.22 -11.76 -7.52
N THR A 84 6.92 -10.55 -7.96
CA THR A 84 5.58 -10.10 -8.38
C THR A 84 5.50 -9.72 -9.85
N PHE A 85 6.63 -9.58 -10.55
CA PHE A 85 6.64 -9.16 -11.96
C PHE A 85 5.96 -10.14 -12.91
N GLU A 86 6.06 -11.46 -12.64
CA GLU A 86 5.43 -12.48 -13.50
C GLU A 86 3.91 -12.40 -13.43
N ASP A 87 3.36 -12.23 -12.23
CA ASP A 87 1.92 -12.15 -11.99
C ASP A 87 1.38 -10.75 -12.29
N GLY A 88 2.24 -9.72 -12.30
CA GLY A 88 1.89 -8.33 -12.51
C GLY A 88 0.97 -7.77 -11.44
N GLN A 89 0.98 -8.36 -10.24
CA GLN A 89 0.25 -7.89 -9.06
C GLN A 89 1.26 -7.40 -8.04
N PRO A 90 1.18 -6.14 -7.60
CA PRO A 90 2.07 -5.62 -6.58
C PRO A 90 1.85 -6.34 -5.24
N ALA A 91 2.88 -6.32 -4.41
CA ALA A 91 2.79 -6.75 -3.01
C ALA A 91 2.76 -5.53 -2.08
N ILE A 92 2.09 -5.71 -0.93
CA ILE A 92 2.02 -4.69 0.11
C ILE A 92 2.71 -5.19 1.37
N PHE A 93 3.62 -4.35 1.90
CA PHE A 93 4.43 -4.66 3.08
C PHE A 93 4.47 -3.49 4.06
N GLY A 94 4.39 -3.78 5.35
CA GLY A 94 4.84 -2.84 6.38
C GLY A 94 6.36 -2.71 6.36
N VAL A 95 6.89 -1.50 6.28
CA VAL A 95 8.34 -1.23 6.18
C VAL A 95 9.12 -1.84 7.37
N GLY A 96 8.53 -1.80 8.56
CA GLY A 96 9.12 -2.39 9.76
C GLY A 96 8.91 -3.91 9.92
N GLN A 97 8.28 -4.60 8.94
CA GLN A 97 7.89 -6.02 9.06
C GLN A 97 8.56 -6.94 8.05
N VAL A 98 9.48 -6.40 7.27
CA VAL A 98 10.30 -7.12 6.30
C VAL A 98 11.70 -7.40 6.84
N ILE A 99 12.55 -8.06 6.07
CA ILE A 99 13.96 -8.29 6.46
C ILE A 99 14.71 -6.96 6.64
N PRO A 100 15.72 -6.90 7.53
CA PRO A 100 16.44 -5.65 7.83
C PRO A 100 16.95 -4.88 6.62
N GLY A 101 17.44 -5.60 5.60
CA GLY A 101 17.92 -5.00 4.34
C GLY A 101 16.79 -4.28 3.58
N TRP A 102 15.60 -4.84 3.54
CA TRP A 102 14.42 -4.19 2.96
C TRP A 102 13.97 -2.98 3.77
N THR A 103 13.90 -3.13 5.11
CA THR A 103 13.56 -2.01 6.00
C THR A 103 14.48 -0.81 5.79
N GLN A 104 15.78 -1.04 5.61
CA GLN A 104 16.73 0.04 5.32
C GLN A 104 16.60 0.54 3.88
N GLY A 105 16.54 -0.37 2.92
CA GLY A 105 16.51 -0.04 1.49
C GLY A 105 15.29 0.78 1.11
N LEU A 106 14.10 0.39 1.59
CA LEU A 106 12.86 1.11 1.31
C LEU A 106 12.89 2.56 1.83
N GLN A 107 13.53 2.82 2.97
CA GLN A 107 13.68 4.17 3.51
C GLN A 107 14.70 5.04 2.76
N LEU A 108 15.46 4.47 1.81
CA LEU A 108 16.32 5.21 0.88
C LEU A 108 15.59 5.58 -0.41
N MET A 109 14.41 5.01 -0.64
CA MET A 109 13.60 5.21 -1.84
C MET A 109 12.51 6.26 -1.63
N SER A 110 11.98 6.75 -2.74
CA SER A 110 10.73 7.52 -2.82
C SER A 110 9.78 6.88 -3.81
N GLU A 111 8.50 7.23 -3.76
CA GLU A 111 7.51 6.76 -4.74
C GLU A 111 7.98 6.97 -6.17
N GLY A 112 7.87 5.93 -6.99
CA GLY A 112 8.32 5.91 -8.38
C GLY A 112 9.74 5.40 -8.57
N ASP A 113 10.54 5.28 -7.51
CA ASP A 113 11.93 4.78 -7.61
C ASP A 113 11.98 3.29 -7.97
N GLU A 114 13.03 2.94 -8.73
CA GLU A 114 13.45 1.55 -8.91
C GLU A 114 14.91 1.39 -8.46
N TYR A 115 15.14 0.49 -7.49
CA TYR A 115 16.45 0.17 -6.98
C TYR A 115 16.77 -1.30 -7.13
N VAL A 116 18.07 -1.62 -7.23
CA VAL A 116 18.58 -2.98 -7.04
C VAL A 116 19.41 -3.02 -5.76
N PHE A 117 19.04 -3.92 -4.85
CA PHE A 117 19.68 -4.13 -3.56
C PHE A 117 20.49 -5.44 -3.57
N TYR A 118 21.73 -5.39 -3.08
CA TYR A 118 22.44 -6.56 -2.59
C TYR A 118 22.36 -6.57 -1.08
N ILE A 119 21.80 -7.63 -0.53
CA ILE A 119 21.50 -7.79 0.89
C ILE A 119 22.36 -8.92 1.45
N PRO A 120 23.40 -8.61 2.25
CA PRO A 120 24.15 -9.63 2.97
C PRO A 120 23.24 -10.47 3.85
N SER A 121 23.59 -11.73 4.06
CA SER A 121 22.75 -12.68 4.80
C SER A 121 22.32 -12.19 6.18
N GLU A 122 23.17 -11.42 6.86
CA GLU A 122 22.89 -10.81 8.18
C GLU A 122 21.75 -9.80 8.15
N LEU A 123 21.54 -9.14 7.01
CA LEU A 123 20.42 -8.23 6.76
C LEU A 123 19.23 -8.92 6.07
N GLY A 124 19.39 -10.20 5.72
CA GLY A 124 18.40 -11.05 5.12
C GLY A 124 17.80 -12.07 6.11
N TYR A 125 17.91 -13.35 5.75
CA TYR A 125 17.37 -14.46 6.57
C TYR A 125 18.45 -15.12 7.46
N GLY A 126 19.71 -14.70 7.38
CA GLY A 126 20.79 -15.18 8.22
C GLY A 126 20.98 -16.69 8.14
N GLN A 127 21.14 -17.30 9.32
CA GLN A 127 21.31 -18.75 9.45
C GLN A 127 19.97 -19.53 9.56
N ASN A 128 18.83 -18.84 9.56
CA ASN A 128 17.52 -19.42 9.82
C ASN A 128 16.47 -19.07 8.73
N PRO A 129 16.72 -19.34 7.44
CA PRO A 129 15.69 -19.16 6.41
C PRO A 129 14.54 -20.14 6.61
N ARG A 130 13.39 -19.87 5.97
CA ARG A 130 12.23 -20.77 6.03
C ARG A 130 12.59 -22.16 5.48
N PRO A 131 12.26 -23.22 6.21
CA PRO A 131 12.53 -24.60 5.76
C PRO A 131 11.84 -24.92 4.44
N GLY A 132 12.53 -25.60 3.53
CA GLY A 132 11.99 -26.05 2.24
C GLY A 132 11.96 -24.98 1.14
N GLY A 133 12.39 -23.76 1.42
CA GLY A 133 12.58 -22.73 0.42
C GLY A 133 13.88 -22.87 -0.39
N LYS A 134 14.08 -22.02 -1.39
CA LYS A 134 15.29 -21.97 -2.20
C LYS A 134 16.45 -21.33 -1.45
N ILE A 135 16.18 -20.42 -0.51
CA ILE A 135 17.17 -19.70 0.30
C ILE A 135 17.75 -20.65 1.33
N LYS A 136 19.09 -20.73 1.44
CA LYS A 136 19.83 -21.53 2.40
C LYS A 136 20.42 -20.65 3.51
N PRO A 137 20.83 -21.25 4.65
CA PRO A 137 21.57 -20.53 5.68
C PRO A 137 22.83 -19.85 5.12
N GLY A 138 22.93 -18.53 5.35
CA GLY A 138 24.06 -17.73 4.93
C GLY A 138 24.01 -17.22 3.49
N ASP A 139 22.91 -17.44 2.76
CA ASP A 139 22.76 -16.90 1.39
C ASP A 139 22.55 -15.39 1.43
N ASP A 140 23.34 -14.68 0.62
CA ASP A 140 23.10 -13.29 0.27
C ASP A 140 22.05 -13.20 -0.82
N LEU A 141 21.33 -12.08 -0.85
CA LEU A 141 20.16 -11.90 -1.72
C LEU A 141 20.31 -10.68 -2.60
N ILE A 142 19.80 -10.75 -3.82
CA ILE A 142 19.72 -9.59 -4.73
C ILE A 142 18.24 -9.36 -5.05
N PHE A 143 17.77 -8.13 -4.81
CA PHE A 143 16.38 -7.73 -5.09
C PHE A 143 16.37 -6.55 -6.05
N ARG A 144 15.53 -6.65 -7.06
CA ARG A 144 15.02 -5.51 -7.82
C ARG A 144 13.70 -5.09 -7.19
N VAL A 145 13.56 -3.82 -6.86
CA VAL A 145 12.35 -3.27 -6.20
C VAL A 145 11.93 -1.99 -6.90
N GLN A 146 10.66 -1.93 -7.31
CA GLN A 146 9.98 -0.71 -7.74
C GLN A 146 9.01 -0.29 -6.64
N LEU A 147 9.22 0.87 -6.05
CA LEU A 147 8.35 1.46 -5.05
C LEU A 147 7.22 2.22 -5.76
N GLN A 148 6.00 1.69 -5.72
CA GLN A 148 4.87 2.26 -6.44
C GLN A 148 4.10 3.28 -5.61
N GLU A 149 3.83 2.97 -4.33
CA GLU A 149 3.03 3.82 -3.44
C GLU A 149 3.43 3.65 -1.98
N VAL A 150 3.31 4.72 -1.21
CA VAL A 150 3.59 4.77 0.23
C VAL A 150 2.32 5.15 0.98
N PHE A 151 1.86 4.27 1.84
CA PHE A 151 0.71 4.51 2.71
C PHE A 151 1.20 4.90 4.10
N GLU A 152 1.03 6.17 4.45
CA GLU A 152 1.30 6.65 5.80
C GLU A 152 0.17 6.20 6.74
N PRO A 153 0.49 5.73 7.96
CA PRO A 153 -0.53 5.39 8.93
C PRO A 153 -1.33 6.63 9.32
N LYS A 154 -2.65 6.55 9.18
CA LYS A 154 -3.58 7.58 9.61
C LYS A 154 -4.40 7.04 10.78
N PRO A 155 -4.74 7.83 11.79
CA PRO A 155 -5.68 7.41 12.83
C PRO A 155 -7.12 7.40 12.28
N ALA A 156 -8.00 6.69 12.97
CA ALA A 156 -9.44 6.85 12.79
C ALA A 156 -9.86 8.29 13.12
N ASP A 157 -10.91 8.78 12.47
CA ASP A 157 -11.43 10.14 12.67
C ASP A 157 -12.35 10.19 13.90
N GLU A 158 -11.75 10.43 15.07
CA GLU A 158 -12.52 10.54 16.32
C GLU A 158 -13.54 11.68 16.32
N GLU A 159 -13.38 12.73 15.52
CA GLU A 159 -14.37 13.81 15.40
C GLU A 159 -15.61 13.31 14.64
N ALA A 160 -15.40 12.55 13.56
CA ALA A 160 -16.49 11.91 12.84
C ALA A 160 -17.23 10.88 13.74
N TRP A 161 -16.48 10.04 14.46
CA TRP A 161 -17.06 9.10 15.41
C TRP A 161 -17.92 9.80 16.46
N ASN A 162 -17.43 10.85 17.09
CA ASN A 162 -18.17 11.62 18.09
C ASN A 162 -19.37 12.37 17.51
N THR A 163 -19.32 12.73 16.23
CA THR A 163 -20.39 13.44 15.56
C THR A 163 -21.56 12.52 15.19
N TYR A 164 -21.26 11.30 14.71
CA TYR A 164 -22.26 10.42 14.10
C TYR A 164 -22.64 9.20 14.96
N VAL A 165 -21.90 8.91 16.02
CA VAL A 165 -22.19 7.76 16.90
C VAL A 165 -22.52 8.25 18.31
N PRO A 166 -23.70 7.89 18.90
CA PRO A 166 -24.68 6.92 18.37
C PRO A 166 -25.30 7.39 17.05
N TRP A 167 -25.54 6.41 16.15
CA TRP A 167 -26.00 6.68 14.79
C TRP A 167 -27.37 7.35 14.78
N ASP A 168 -27.52 8.40 13.98
CA ASP A 168 -28.75 9.16 13.83
C ASP A 168 -29.09 9.32 12.33
N SER A 169 -29.99 8.48 11.85
CA SER A 169 -30.46 8.46 10.46
C SER A 169 -31.21 9.74 10.04
N SER A 170 -31.54 10.64 10.99
CA SER A 170 -32.25 11.89 10.69
C SER A 170 -31.32 13.05 10.31
N LYS A 171 -30.02 12.88 10.42
CA LYS A 171 -29.05 13.91 10.03
C LYS A 171 -29.06 14.13 8.51
N GLU A 172 -28.91 15.40 8.10
CA GLU A 172 -29.10 15.83 6.71
C GLU A 172 -28.06 15.22 5.73
N ASP A 173 -26.87 14.94 6.23
CA ASP A 173 -25.75 14.38 5.47
C ASP A 173 -25.69 12.86 5.48
N VAL A 174 -26.56 12.19 6.27
CA VAL A 174 -26.68 10.73 6.24
C VAL A 174 -27.44 10.31 4.99
N GLN A 175 -26.81 9.47 4.19
CA GLN A 175 -27.39 8.87 2.99
C GLN A 175 -27.83 7.45 3.29
N LYS A 176 -28.88 6.99 2.60
CA LYS A 176 -29.46 5.65 2.77
C LYS A 176 -29.68 4.99 1.43
N THR A 177 -29.32 3.72 1.34
CA THR A 177 -29.58 2.88 0.17
C THR A 177 -30.88 2.09 0.32
N ASP A 178 -31.35 1.50 -0.78
CA ASP A 178 -32.55 0.64 -0.77
C ASP A 178 -32.38 -0.63 0.08
N SER A 179 -31.15 -1.10 0.30
CA SER A 179 -30.85 -2.24 1.15
C SER A 179 -30.97 -1.94 2.65
N GLY A 180 -30.96 -0.66 3.02
CA GLY A 180 -30.94 -0.18 4.39
C GLY A 180 -29.54 0.17 4.90
N LEU A 181 -28.49 0.07 4.08
CA LEU A 181 -27.18 0.62 4.40
C LEU A 181 -27.28 2.14 4.55
N GLU A 182 -26.66 2.70 5.59
CA GLU A 182 -26.57 4.15 5.75
C GLU A 182 -25.10 4.58 5.82
N TYR A 183 -24.80 5.78 5.31
CA TYR A 183 -23.41 6.24 5.28
C TYR A 183 -23.30 7.77 5.22
N VAL A 184 -22.13 8.25 5.64
CA VAL A 184 -21.70 9.64 5.50
C VAL A 184 -20.38 9.65 4.77
N VAL A 185 -20.23 10.52 3.77
CA VAL A 185 -18.96 10.75 3.09
C VAL A 185 -18.15 11.74 3.92
N LEU A 186 -17.07 11.29 4.53
CA LEU A 186 -16.17 12.14 5.33
C LEU A 186 -15.17 12.86 4.42
N GLU A 187 -14.58 12.13 3.51
CA GLU A 187 -13.65 12.65 2.48
C GLU A 187 -14.02 12.03 1.13
N SER A 188 -13.92 12.83 0.09
CA SER A 188 -14.01 12.35 -1.30
C SER A 188 -12.63 12.36 -1.91
N GLY A 189 -12.26 11.27 -2.55
CA GLY A 189 -11.07 11.18 -3.38
C GLY A 189 -11.09 12.20 -4.52
N ASP A 190 -10.04 12.27 -5.28
CA ASP A 190 -9.90 13.21 -6.43
C ASP A 190 -10.86 12.89 -7.60
N GLY A 191 -11.68 11.85 -7.44
CA GLY A 191 -12.64 11.38 -8.44
C GLY A 191 -12.00 10.57 -9.57
N THR A 192 -10.69 10.37 -9.55
CA THR A 192 -10.00 9.47 -10.48
C THR A 192 -10.20 8.01 -10.07
N GLY A 193 -9.89 7.11 -10.98
CA GLY A 193 -10.14 5.68 -10.73
C GLY A 193 -11.61 5.28 -10.83
N ASN A 194 -11.84 3.98 -10.81
CA ASN A 194 -13.15 3.37 -10.86
C ASN A 194 -13.46 2.69 -9.53
N SER A 195 -14.74 2.66 -9.18
CA SER A 195 -15.20 1.82 -8.08
C SER A 195 -14.80 0.36 -8.31
N PRO A 196 -14.50 -0.40 -7.23
CA PRO A 196 -14.07 -1.78 -7.36
C PRO A 196 -15.22 -2.68 -7.84
N THR A 197 -14.85 -3.68 -8.64
CA THR A 197 -15.72 -4.81 -8.95
C THR A 197 -15.60 -5.89 -7.86
N PRO A 198 -16.52 -6.86 -7.78
CA PRO A 198 -16.44 -7.93 -6.78
C PRO A 198 -15.15 -8.77 -6.82
N SER A 199 -14.47 -8.83 -7.97
CA SER A 199 -13.25 -9.61 -8.18
C SER A 199 -11.94 -8.82 -8.05
N ASP A 200 -12.03 -7.49 -8.02
CA ASP A 200 -10.85 -6.67 -7.79
C ASP A 200 -10.32 -6.85 -6.35
N THR A 201 -9.06 -6.58 -6.12
CA THR A 201 -8.52 -6.49 -4.76
C THR A 201 -8.52 -5.04 -4.33
N VAL A 202 -9.16 -4.74 -3.20
CA VAL A 202 -9.15 -3.40 -2.60
C VAL A 202 -8.11 -3.32 -1.51
N VAL A 203 -7.49 -2.15 -1.38
CA VAL A 203 -6.61 -1.76 -0.29
C VAL A 203 -7.38 -0.79 0.59
N VAL A 204 -7.67 -1.15 1.83
CA VAL A 204 -8.52 -0.35 2.72
C VAL A 204 -7.91 -0.20 4.11
N PHE A 205 -7.95 1.02 4.64
CA PHE A 205 -7.90 1.22 6.08
C PHE A 205 -9.33 1.25 6.64
N TYR A 206 -9.51 0.73 7.85
CA TYR A 206 -10.81 0.74 8.50
C TYR A 206 -10.71 0.65 10.01
N GLU A 207 -11.79 1.07 10.67
CA GLU A 207 -12.08 0.73 12.06
C GLU A 207 -13.55 0.32 12.18
N GLY A 208 -13.79 -0.84 12.82
CA GLY A 208 -15.12 -1.36 13.09
C GLY A 208 -15.48 -1.23 14.56
N ARG A 209 -16.62 -0.62 14.84
CA ARG A 209 -17.19 -0.45 16.20
C ARG A 209 -18.59 -1.04 16.28
N MET A 210 -18.93 -1.57 17.45
CA MET A 210 -20.30 -1.96 17.78
C MET A 210 -21.19 -0.73 17.78
N ALA A 211 -22.29 -0.75 17.05
CA ALA A 211 -23.18 0.41 16.95
C ALA A 211 -23.81 0.80 18.30
N GLU A 212 -24.10 -0.19 19.15
CA GLU A 212 -24.72 0.02 20.45
C GLU A 212 -23.75 0.56 21.52
N THR A 213 -22.52 -0.01 21.57
CA THR A 213 -21.57 0.26 22.67
C THR A 213 -20.45 1.21 22.27
N GLY A 214 -20.19 1.37 20.98
CA GLY A 214 -19.02 2.09 20.46
C GLY A 214 -17.69 1.32 20.64
N GLU A 215 -17.72 0.07 21.15
CA GLU A 215 -16.54 -0.74 21.35
C GLU A 215 -15.88 -1.10 20.01
N VAL A 216 -14.57 -0.84 19.90
CA VAL A 216 -13.77 -1.23 18.73
C VAL A 216 -13.54 -2.74 18.77
N PHE A 217 -13.97 -3.45 17.73
CA PHE A 217 -13.74 -4.89 17.62
C PHE A 217 -12.61 -5.23 16.61
N ASP A 218 -12.33 -4.35 15.66
CA ASP A 218 -11.22 -4.50 14.72
C ASP A 218 -10.82 -3.15 14.11
N SER A 219 -9.50 -2.94 13.87
CA SER A 219 -9.00 -1.70 13.31
C SER A 219 -7.69 -1.89 12.55
N ALA A 220 -7.72 -1.64 11.24
CA ALA A 220 -6.54 -1.53 10.40
C ALA A 220 -5.77 -0.23 10.70
N PHE A 221 -6.47 0.85 11.07
CA PHE A 221 -5.83 2.10 11.48
C PHE A 221 -4.91 1.89 12.71
N GLN A 222 -5.38 1.16 13.74
CA GLN A 222 -4.58 0.87 14.94
C GLN A 222 -3.39 -0.04 14.65
N ARG A 223 -3.53 -0.95 13.67
CA ARG A 223 -2.43 -1.83 13.26
C ARG A 223 -1.39 -1.11 12.38
N GLY A 224 -1.73 0.07 11.82
CA GLY A 224 -0.88 0.79 10.86
C GLY A 224 -0.73 0.05 9.52
N GLN A 225 -1.62 -0.90 9.21
CA GLN A 225 -1.55 -1.71 8.00
C GLN A 225 -2.92 -1.81 7.34
N PRO A 226 -3.04 -1.51 6.02
CA PRO A 226 -4.27 -1.71 5.30
C PRO A 226 -4.61 -3.20 5.16
N LEU A 227 -5.89 -3.47 4.98
CA LEU A 227 -6.40 -4.77 4.60
C LEU A 227 -6.47 -4.86 3.08
N MET A 228 -5.95 -5.94 2.51
CA MET A 228 -6.14 -6.32 1.12
C MET A 228 -7.20 -7.42 1.05
N ILE A 229 -8.31 -7.16 0.37
CA ILE A 229 -9.41 -8.12 0.28
C ILE A 229 -10.24 -7.89 -0.98
N GLN A 230 -10.89 -8.95 -1.46
CA GLN A 230 -11.86 -8.82 -2.55
C GLN A 230 -13.24 -8.46 -2.00
N PRO A 231 -13.99 -7.51 -2.60
CA PRO A 231 -15.36 -7.19 -2.18
C PRO A 231 -16.31 -8.40 -2.16
N ALA A 232 -16.03 -9.44 -2.93
CA ALA A 232 -16.79 -10.69 -2.89
C ALA A 232 -16.64 -11.47 -1.56
N GLN A 233 -15.62 -11.19 -0.76
CA GLN A 233 -15.25 -11.96 0.45
C GLN A 233 -15.66 -11.28 1.75
N VAL A 234 -16.26 -10.09 1.69
CA VAL A 234 -16.69 -9.33 2.88
C VAL A 234 -18.21 -9.39 3.08
N ILE A 235 -18.68 -8.90 4.23
CA ILE A 235 -20.13 -8.81 4.55
C ILE A 235 -20.87 -7.97 3.51
N PRO A 236 -22.18 -8.23 3.31
CA PRO A 236 -22.97 -7.55 2.27
C PRO A 236 -22.89 -6.02 2.33
N GLY A 237 -22.94 -5.42 3.51
CA GLY A 237 -22.84 -3.97 3.69
C GLY A 237 -21.50 -3.39 3.21
N TRP A 238 -20.39 -4.06 3.48
CA TRP A 238 -19.09 -3.67 2.95
C TRP A 238 -19.00 -3.77 1.43
N LYS A 239 -19.49 -4.89 0.88
CA LYS A 239 -19.52 -5.09 -0.56
C LYS A 239 -20.30 -3.98 -1.26
N GLU A 240 -21.43 -3.57 -0.70
CA GLU A 240 -22.25 -2.49 -1.23
C GLU A 240 -21.53 -1.14 -1.11
N ALA A 241 -21.03 -0.78 0.07
CA ALA A 241 -20.30 0.47 0.29
C ALA A 241 -19.10 0.60 -0.67
N LEU A 242 -18.23 -0.41 -0.72
CA LEU A 242 -17.05 -0.43 -1.59
C LEU A 242 -17.43 -0.28 -3.07
N SER A 243 -18.57 -0.84 -3.53
CA SER A 243 -19.00 -0.70 -4.92
C SER A 243 -19.39 0.73 -5.31
N MET A 244 -19.65 1.59 -4.33
CA MET A 244 -19.98 3.01 -4.51
C MET A 244 -18.77 3.93 -4.32
N MET A 245 -17.79 3.50 -3.52
CA MET A 245 -16.57 4.26 -3.22
C MET A 245 -15.59 4.27 -4.41
N LYS A 246 -14.69 5.25 -4.39
CA LYS A 246 -13.54 5.37 -5.28
C LYS A 246 -12.26 5.50 -4.46
N PRO A 247 -11.08 5.23 -5.05
CA PRO A 247 -9.81 5.50 -4.39
C PRO A 247 -9.75 6.93 -3.82
N GLY A 248 -9.31 7.05 -2.58
CA GLY A 248 -9.27 8.28 -1.81
C GLY A 248 -10.55 8.63 -1.03
N ASP A 249 -11.64 7.89 -1.24
CA ASP A 249 -12.86 8.11 -0.45
C ASP A 249 -12.69 7.56 0.98
N ARG A 250 -13.20 8.33 1.96
CA ARG A 250 -13.30 7.93 3.36
C ARG A 250 -14.73 8.12 3.84
N TRP A 251 -15.35 7.04 4.26
CA TRP A 251 -16.76 7.01 4.65
C TRP A 251 -16.93 6.47 6.06
N LEU A 252 -17.96 7.00 6.75
CA LEU A 252 -18.51 6.35 7.95
C LEU A 252 -19.77 5.62 7.54
N VAL A 253 -19.85 4.31 7.80
CA VAL A 253 -20.89 3.43 7.29
C VAL A 253 -21.58 2.73 8.45
N HIS A 254 -22.91 2.84 8.51
CA HIS A 254 -23.75 2.08 9.44
C HIS A 254 -24.34 0.87 8.71
N ILE A 255 -24.08 -0.30 9.24
CA ILE A 255 -24.45 -1.58 8.65
C ILE A 255 -25.45 -2.29 9.57
N PRO A 256 -26.75 -2.33 9.21
CA PRO A 256 -27.72 -3.15 9.92
C PRO A 256 -27.28 -4.62 9.96
N SER A 257 -27.66 -5.34 10.99
CA SER A 257 -27.23 -6.72 11.22
C SER A 257 -27.47 -7.65 10.04
N GLU A 258 -28.55 -7.45 9.27
CA GLU A 258 -28.90 -8.24 8.09
C GLU A 258 -27.87 -8.09 6.95
N LEU A 259 -27.18 -6.94 6.88
CA LEU A 259 -26.10 -6.66 5.96
C LEU A 259 -24.72 -6.94 6.57
N GLY A 260 -24.69 -7.31 7.86
CA GLY A 260 -23.53 -7.68 8.65
C GLY A 260 -23.41 -9.20 8.85
N TYR A 261 -23.35 -9.60 10.12
CA TYR A 261 -23.20 -11.01 10.52
C TYR A 261 -24.52 -11.68 10.93
N GLY A 262 -25.64 -10.95 10.92
CA GLY A 262 -26.99 -11.45 11.15
C GLY A 262 -27.16 -12.19 12.47
N GLU A 263 -28.07 -13.17 12.47
CA GLU A 263 -28.44 -13.98 13.65
C GLU A 263 -27.28 -14.84 14.20
N ARG A 264 -26.21 -15.04 13.44
CA ARG A 264 -25.07 -15.86 13.86
C ARG A 264 -24.02 -15.08 14.66
N GLY A 265 -23.91 -13.78 14.42
CA GLY A 265 -22.78 -12.98 14.91
C GLY A 265 -21.44 -13.47 14.33
N HIS A 266 -20.33 -13.10 14.97
CA HIS A 266 -18.99 -13.52 14.55
C HIS A 266 -18.12 -13.90 15.77
N PRO A 267 -17.30 -14.96 15.69
CA PRO A 267 -16.42 -15.41 16.80
C PRO A 267 -15.44 -14.36 17.31
N ALA A 268 -15.13 -13.33 16.52
CA ALA A 268 -14.30 -12.20 16.94
C ALA A 268 -15.00 -11.22 17.90
N GLY A 269 -16.05 -11.64 18.59
CA GLY A 269 -16.73 -10.85 19.62
C GLY A 269 -17.96 -10.11 19.15
N ILE A 270 -18.44 -10.34 17.92
CA ILE A 270 -19.66 -9.69 17.40
C ILE A 270 -20.90 -10.53 17.78
N PRO A 271 -21.82 -10.00 18.61
CA PRO A 271 -23.02 -10.72 19.02
C PRO A 271 -24.01 -10.96 17.86
N PRO A 272 -24.94 -11.92 18.03
CA PRO A 272 -26.07 -12.06 17.13
C PRO A 272 -26.90 -10.77 17.02
N ASN A 273 -27.31 -10.45 15.81
CA ASN A 273 -28.12 -9.27 15.46
C ASN A 273 -27.50 -7.92 15.86
N ALA A 274 -26.18 -7.83 15.93
CA ALA A 274 -25.50 -6.58 16.21
C ALA A 274 -25.40 -5.74 14.94
N ASP A 275 -25.85 -4.49 15.02
CA ASP A 275 -25.55 -3.47 14.03
C ASP A 275 -24.10 -2.98 14.23
N LEU A 276 -23.46 -2.61 13.14
CA LEU A 276 -22.04 -2.25 13.11
C LEU A 276 -21.86 -0.88 12.47
N ASN A 277 -20.91 -0.13 13.00
CA ASN A 277 -20.42 1.07 12.35
C ASN A 277 -18.99 0.84 11.90
N PHE A 278 -18.66 1.27 10.70
CA PHE A 278 -17.31 1.22 10.16
C PHE A 278 -16.91 2.58 9.61
N GLU A 279 -15.73 3.01 9.97
CA GLU A 279 -15.00 3.99 9.19
C GLU A 279 -14.16 3.21 8.17
N VAL A 280 -14.27 3.57 6.88
CA VAL A 280 -13.58 2.89 5.78
C VAL A 280 -12.93 3.94 4.90
N GLU A 281 -11.62 3.82 4.69
CA GLU A 281 -10.86 4.56 3.68
C GLU A 281 -10.47 3.59 2.56
N LEU A 282 -10.98 3.82 1.35
CA LEU A 282 -10.57 3.07 0.17
C LEU A 282 -9.32 3.72 -0.42
N VAL A 283 -8.16 3.09 -0.20
CA VAL A 283 -6.88 3.64 -0.62
C VAL A 283 -6.63 3.36 -2.10
N ASP A 284 -6.74 2.09 -2.53
CA ASP A 284 -6.47 1.69 -3.92
C ASP A 284 -7.34 0.50 -4.36
N VAL A 285 -7.43 0.33 -5.68
CA VAL A 285 -8.15 -0.77 -6.34
C VAL A 285 -7.25 -1.47 -7.34
N LEU A 286 -6.72 -2.62 -6.96
CA LEU A 286 -5.89 -3.48 -7.80
C LEU A 286 -6.80 -4.31 -8.70
N LYS A 287 -6.75 -4.05 -10.01
CA LYS A 287 -7.60 -4.73 -11.00
C LYS A 287 -7.16 -6.17 -11.20
N THR A 288 -8.07 -7.11 -11.04
CA THR A 288 -7.83 -8.51 -11.46
C THR A 288 -7.81 -8.58 -12.99
N LYS A 289 -6.77 -9.23 -13.53
CA LYS A 289 -6.62 -9.45 -14.99
C LYS A 289 -7.60 -10.48 -15.51
#